data_86a80ff8bff554fdc532653a45419bc5
#
_entry.id   86a80ff8bff554fdc532653a45419bc5
#
_cell.length_a   1.000
_cell.length_b   1.000
_cell.length_c   1.000
_cell.angle_alpha   90.00
_cell.angle_beta   90.00
_cell.angle_gamma   90.00
#
_symmetry.space_group_name_H-M   'P 1'
#
loop_
_entity.id
_entity.type
_entity.pdbx_description
1 polymer ?
#
loop_
_entity_poly.entity_id
_entity_poly.type
_entity_poly.pdbx_seq_one_letter_code
_entity_poly.pdbx_strand_id
1 'polypeptide(L)'
;MITSKKLLKHKNIKHGFFNRNGGKSKGIYKSLNCGPGSNDKSNKILQNLKIVKNRISKKSKNIFLLNQIHSNKYVFISKNYKFNNKKIKADAIITEQKNLPIGVLTADCVPLL
;
A
#
# COMPACT_ATOMS: atom_id res chain seq x y z
N MET A 1 9.67 1.27 9.56
CA MET A 1 9.39 2.00 8.31
C MET A 1 10.66 2.69 7.86
N ILE A 2 11.07 2.48 6.64
CA ILE A 2 12.23 3.10 6.00
C ILE A 2 11.73 4.20 5.07
N THR A 3 12.46 5.30 4.95
CA THR A 3 12.12 6.44 4.09
C THR A 3 13.31 6.87 3.24
N SER A 4 13.05 7.42 2.07
CA SER A 4 14.08 7.98 1.18
C SER A 4 14.44 9.40 1.63
N LYS A 5 15.72 9.66 1.89
CA LYS A 5 16.22 11.00 2.21
C LYS A 5 15.93 12.03 1.09
N LYS A 6 15.93 11.60 -0.17
CA LYS A 6 15.63 12.46 -1.32
C LYS A 6 14.15 12.89 -1.29
N LEU A 7 13.22 11.94 -1.10
CA LEU A 7 11.79 12.22 -1.08
C LEU A 7 11.33 13.00 0.17
N LEU A 8 12.04 12.88 1.29
CA LEU A 8 11.75 13.67 2.50
C LEU A 8 11.94 15.18 2.31
N LYS A 9 12.70 15.61 1.29
CA LYS A 9 12.83 17.04 0.95
C LYS A 9 11.53 17.64 0.41
N HIS A 10 10.62 16.82 -0.10
CA HIS A 10 9.33 17.25 -0.65
C HIS A 10 8.24 17.17 0.43
N LYS A 11 7.91 18.31 1.05
CA LYS A 11 6.95 18.40 2.16
C LYS A 11 5.54 17.89 1.84
N ASN A 12 5.18 17.88 0.56
CA ASN A 12 3.89 17.40 0.05
C ASN A 12 3.85 15.90 -0.23
N ILE A 13 4.97 15.19 -0.13
CA ILE A 13 5.07 13.74 -0.35
C ILE A 13 5.30 13.04 0.98
N LYS A 14 4.42 12.09 1.31
CA LYS A 14 4.64 11.14 2.41
C LYS A 14 4.82 9.75 1.84
N HIS A 15 5.85 9.08 2.27
CA HIS A 15 6.20 7.76 1.76
C HIS A 15 6.82 6.89 2.84
N GLY A 16 6.85 5.59 2.62
CA GLY A 16 7.52 4.66 3.52
C GLY A 16 7.53 3.24 2.98
N PHE A 17 8.64 2.56 3.22
CA PHE A 17 8.78 1.13 3.03
C PHE A 17 8.57 0.44 4.37
N PHE A 18 7.62 -0.46 4.42
CA PHE A 18 7.26 -1.20 5.62
C PHE A 18 7.82 -2.61 5.53
N ASN A 19 8.45 -3.05 6.60
CA ASN A 19 8.86 -4.45 6.76
C ASN A 19 7.77 -5.23 7.52
N ARG A 20 8.01 -6.50 7.77
CA ARG A 20 7.06 -7.39 8.44
C ARG A 20 6.71 -7.05 9.89
N ASN A 21 7.35 -6.07 10.52
CA ASN A 21 7.20 -5.81 11.94
C ASN A 21 6.10 -4.79 12.28
N GLY A 22 5.50 -4.94 13.45
CA GLY A 22 4.56 -3.96 14.02
C GLY A 22 3.10 -4.15 13.65
N GLY A 23 2.73 -5.35 13.19
CA GLY A 23 1.36 -5.72 12.82
C GLY A 23 0.65 -6.60 13.85
N LYS A 24 -0.48 -7.15 13.45
CA LYS A 24 -1.41 -7.94 14.26
C LYS A 24 -1.52 -9.41 13.86
N SER A 25 -0.92 -9.80 12.74
CA SER A 25 -0.91 -11.19 12.28
C SER A 25 -0.02 -12.07 13.16
N LYS A 26 -0.29 -13.37 13.20
CA LYS A 26 0.42 -14.37 14.01
C LYS A 26 0.95 -15.50 13.13
N GLY A 27 1.73 -16.41 13.73
CA GLY A 27 2.30 -17.56 13.04
C GLY A 27 3.20 -17.17 11.88
N ILE A 28 3.07 -17.84 10.74
CA ILE A 28 3.87 -17.58 9.54
C ILE A 28 3.71 -16.16 8.98
N TYR A 29 2.56 -15.52 9.25
CA TYR A 29 2.24 -14.16 8.80
C TYR A 29 2.68 -13.06 9.77
N LYS A 30 3.41 -13.42 10.84
CA LYS A 30 3.86 -12.46 11.87
C LYS A 30 4.81 -11.42 11.25
N SER A 31 4.47 -10.12 11.32
CA SER A 31 3.29 -9.56 12.00
C SER A 31 2.48 -8.60 11.12
N LEU A 32 3.11 -7.86 10.18
CA LEU A 32 2.49 -6.81 9.37
C LEU A 32 2.11 -7.33 7.97
N ASN A 33 1.44 -8.48 7.90
CA ASN A 33 0.93 -8.98 6.64
C ASN A 33 -0.22 -8.09 6.16
N CYS A 34 -0.03 -7.47 4.99
CA CYS A 34 -1.01 -6.58 4.34
C CYS A 34 -1.60 -7.21 3.07
N GLY A 35 -1.31 -8.48 2.80
CA GLY A 35 -1.70 -9.17 1.56
C GLY A 35 -3.09 -9.79 1.62
N PRO A 36 -4.12 -9.21 0.97
CA PRO A 36 -5.48 -9.76 0.96
C PRO A 36 -5.58 -11.12 0.26
N GLY A 37 -4.59 -11.48 -0.56
CA GLY A 37 -4.51 -12.75 -1.26
C GLY A 37 -3.85 -13.88 -0.44
N SER A 38 -3.39 -13.61 0.77
CA SER A 38 -2.83 -14.62 1.66
C SER A 38 -3.93 -15.39 2.42
N ASN A 39 -3.58 -16.56 2.98
CA ASN A 39 -4.49 -17.34 3.83
C ASN A 39 -4.54 -16.84 5.28
N ASP A 40 -4.07 -15.63 5.56
CA ASP A 40 -4.18 -15.02 6.88
C ASP A 40 -5.62 -14.55 7.16
N LYS A 41 -5.93 -14.34 8.42
CA LYS A 41 -7.25 -13.86 8.84
C LYS A 41 -7.52 -12.47 8.29
N SER A 42 -8.60 -12.30 7.52
CA SER A 42 -8.97 -11.03 6.87
C SER A 42 -9.03 -9.85 7.84
N ASN A 43 -9.53 -10.05 9.07
CA ASN A 43 -9.56 -9.00 10.08
C ASN A 43 -8.15 -8.54 10.52
N LYS A 44 -7.16 -9.42 10.51
CA LYS A 44 -5.76 -9.08 10.83
C LYS A 44 -5.14 -8.28 9.70
N ILE A 45 -5.38 -8.68 8.45
CA ILE A 45 -4.94 -7.95 7.26
C ILE A 45 -5.52 -6.53 7.27
N LEU A 46 -6.82 -6.36 7.54
CA LEU A 46 -7.47 -5.05 7.64
C LEU A 46 -6.87 -4.18 8.75
N GLN A 47 -6.57 -4.76 9.92
CA GLN A 47 -5.90 -4.05 11.01
C GLN A 47 -4.48 -3.61 10.61
N ASN A 48 -3.73 -4.46 9.90
CA ASN A 48 -2.39 -4.14 9.41
C ASN A 48 -2.42 -3.03 8.37
N LEU A 49 -3.33 -3.09 7.40
CA LEU A 49 -3.53 -2.02 6.42
C LEU A 49 -3.89 -0.69 7.10
N LYS A 50 -4.72 -0.72 8.15
CA LYS A 50 -5.05 0.48 8.95
C LYS A 50 -3.80 1.04 9.67
N ILE A 51 -2.92 0.19 10.18
CA ILE A 51 -1.66 0.61 10.81
C ILE A 51 -0.78 1.32 9.78
N VAL A 52 -0.56 0.72 8.61
CA VAL A 52 0.24 1.29 7.53
C VAL A 52 -0.35 2.61 7.05
N LYS A 53 -1.66 2.62 6.78
CA LYS A 53 -2.40 3.82 6.36
C LYS A 53 -2.19 4.97 7.35
N ASN A 54 -2.34 4.73 8.66
CA ASN A 54 -2.22 5.77 9.69
C ASN A 54 -0.80 6.34 9.79
N ARG A 55 0.22 5.58 9.45
CA ARG A 55 1.62 6.06 9.42
C ARG A 55 1.89 6.95 8.19
N ILE A 56 1.21 6.72 7.07
CA ILE A 56 1.34 7.53 5.86
C ILE A 56 0.38 8.73 5.90
N SER A 57 -0.90 8.49 6.17
CA SER A 57 -1.91 9.55 6.22
C SER A 57 -3.01 9.24 7.24
N LYS A 58 -3.14 10.09 8.24
CA LYS A 58 -4.25 10.01 9.19
C LYS A 58 -5.59 10.42 8.57
N LYS A 59 -5.56 11.32 7.57
CA LYS A 59 -6.76 11.89 6.94
C LYS A 59 -7.44 10.95 5.94
N SER A 60 -6.70 10.02 5.36
CA SER A 60 -7.24 9.10 4.35
C SER A 60 -8.06 7.99 4.99
N LYS A 61 -9.07 7.49 4.27
CA LYS A 61 -9.89 6.37 4.72
C LYS A 61 -9.14 5.04 4.57
N ASN A 62 -8.61 4.77 3.36
CA ASN A 62 -7.97 3.50 3.00
C ASN A 62 -6.67 3.74 2.22
N ILE A 63 -5.89 2.68 2.04
CA ILE A 63 -4.81 2.60 1.06
C ILE A 63 -5.40 2.00 -0.22
N PHE A 64 -5.10 2.58 -1.37
CA PHE A 64 -5.42 2.00 -2.66
C PHE A 64 -4.36 0.97 -3.05
N LEU A 65 -4.79 -0.27 -3.21
CA LEU A 65 -3.96 -1.41 -3.60
C LEU A 65 -4.48 -2.01 -4.89
N LEU A 66 -3.57 -2.55 -5.68
CA LEU A 66 -3.88 -3.29 -6.90
C LEU A 66 -4.01 -4.79 -6.63
N ASN A 67 -4.64 -5.49 -7.55
CA ASN A 67 -4.45 -6.92 -7.71
C ASN A 67 -3.20 -7.14 -8.60
N GLN A 68 -2.04 -7.31 -7.95
CA GLN A 68 -0.76 -7.46 -8.64
C GLN A 68 -0.68 -8.80 -9.36
N ILE A 69 -0.21 -8.78 -10.59
CA ILE A 69 -0.19 -9.93 -11.51
C ILE A 69 1.20 -10.20 -12.11
N HIS A 70 2.25 -9.61 -11.53
CA HIS A 70 3.65 -9.72 -11.97
C HIS A 70 3.83 -9.29 -13.45
N SER A 71 3.36 -8.11 -13.76
CA SER A 71 3.39 -7.53 -15.12
C SER A 71 4.11 -6.18 -15.15
N ASN A 72 4.25 -5.61 -16.34
CA ASN A 72 4.69 -4.24 -16.56
C ASN A 72 3.52 -3.25 -16.66
N LYS A 73 2.30 -3.67 -16.32
CA LYS A 73 1.11 -2.81 -16.39
C LYS A 73 1.07 -1.82 -15.24
N TYR A 74 0.66 -0.62 -15.54
CA TYR A 74 0.40 0.42 -14.55
C TYR A 74 -1.01 0.97 -14.69
N VAL A 75 -1.49 1.62 -13.64
CA VAL A 75 -2.74 2.38 -13.65
C VAL A 75 -2.46 3.84 -13.30
N PHE A 76 -3.10 4.74 -14.04
CA PHE A 76 -3.09 6.16 -13.74
C PHE A 76 -4.42 6.56 -13.09
N ILE A 77 -4.35 7.05 -11.86
CA ILE A 77 -5.50 7.53 -11.09
C ILE A 77 -5.55 9.04 -11.19
N SER A 78 -6.33 9.54 -12.13
CA SER A 78 -6.53 10.97 -12.36
C SER A 78 -7.28 11.63 -11.19
N LYS A 79 -7.30 12.97 -11.16
CA LYS A 79 -8.05 13.75 -10.15
C LYS A 79 -9.53 13.37 -10.08
N ASN A 80 -10.13 13.03 -11.22
CA ASN A 80 -11.55 12.74 -11.38
C ASN A 80 -11.85 11.23 -11.41
N TYR A 81 -10.86 10.39 -11.11
CA TYR A 81 -11.04 8.94 -11.13
C TYR A 81 -12.11 8.52 -10.10
N LYS A 82 -13.13 7.82 -10.56
CA LYS A 82 -14.18 7.27 -9.71
C LYS A 82 -13.85 5.82 -9.36
N PHE A 83 -13.64 5.58 -8.08
CA PHE A 83 -13.41 4.23 -7.59
C PHE A 83 -14.68 3.40 -7.67
N ASN A 84 -14.53 2.17 -8.14
CA ASN A 84 -15.56 1.15 -8.11
C ASN A 84 -15.05 -0.09 -7.34
N ASN A 85 -15.92 -1.06 -7.12
CA ASN A 85 -15.55 -2.27 -6.37
C ASN A 85 -14.66 -3.26 -7.17
N LYS A 86 -14.35 -2.96 -8.43
CA LYS A 86 -13.48 -3.82 -9.25
C LYS A 86 -12.02 -3.58 -8.89
N LYS A 87 -11.32 -4.65 -8.55
CA LYS A 87 -9.87 -4.60 -8.35
C LYS A 87 -9.16 -4.50 -9.70
N ILE A 88 -8.33 -3.49 -9.84
CA ILE A 88 -7.52 -3.28 -11.05
C ILE A 88 -6.34 -4.25 -11.03
N LYS A 89 -6.11 -4.95 -12.13
CA LYS A 89 -4.98 -5.86 -12.35
C LYS A 89 -3.82 -5.07 -12.95
N ALA A 90 -2.82 -4.73 -12.15
CA ALA A 90 -1.60 -4.03 -12.55
C ALA A 90 -0.57 -4.10 -11.42
N ASP A 91 0.65 -3.66 -11.66
CA ASP A 91 1.77 -3.76 -10.71
C ASP A 91 2.41 -2.41 -10.37
N ALA A 92 1.94 -1.33 -10.99
CA ALA A 92 2.37 0.03 -10.65
C ALA A 92 1.18 1.00 -10.64
N ILE A 93 1.29 2.05 -9.82
CA ILE A 93 0.26 3.07 -9.63
C ILE A 93 0.89 4.45 -9.78
N ILE A 94 0.26 5.30 -10.57
CA ILE A 94 0.56 6.72 -10.66
C ILE A 94 -0.71 7.47 -10.28
N THR A 95 -0.62 8.53 -9.48
CA THR A 95 -1.80 9.31 -9.09
C THR A 95 -1.53 10.80 -9.01
N GLU A 96 -2.52 11.57 -9.41
CA GLU A 96 -2.61 13.02 -9.17
C GLU A 96 -3.50 13.35 -7.97
N GLN A 97 -4.21 12.38 -7.39
CA GLN A 97 -5.13 12.63 -6.30
C GLN A 97 -4.39 12.95 -5.00
N LYS A 98 -4.69 14.10 -4.43
CA LYS A 98 -4.21 14.47 -3.09
C LYS A 98 -4.89 13.60 -2.03
N ASN A 99 -4.14 13.26 -0.98
CA ASN A 99 -4.63 12.48 0.16
C ASN A 99 -5.10 11.05 -0.19
N LEU A 100 -4.69 10.52 -1.34
CA LEU A 100 -4.88 9.12 -1.71
C LEU A 100 -3.57 8.36 -1.43
N PRO A 101 -3.46 7.62 -0.34
CA PRO A 101 -2.36 6.69 -0.16
C PRO A 101 -2.47 5.57 -1.16
N ILE A 102 -1.43 5.36 -1.93
CA ILE A 102 -1.26 4.23 -2.84
C ILE A 102 -0.20 3.30 -2.32
N GLY A 103 -0.25 2.03 -2.65
CA GLY A 103 0.74 1.07 -2.21
C GLY A 103 0.87 -0.13 -3.13
N VAL A 104 2.04 -0.74 -3.11
CA VAL A 104 2.29 -2.06 -3.68
C VAL A 104 2.75 -3.00 -2.56
N LEU A 105 2.44 -4.26 -2.69
CA LEU A 105 2.79 -5.31 -1.74
C LEU A 105 3.94 -6.14 -2.32
N THR A 106 4.94 -6.41 -1.52
CA THR A 106 6.07 -7.26 -1.91
C THR A 106 6.36 -8.29 -0.83
N ALA A 107 6.78 -9.48 -1.23
CA ALA A 107 7.40 -10.45 -0.35
C ALA A 107 8.91 -10.49 -0.63
N ASP A 108 9.28 -10.80 -1.88
CA ASP A 108 10.69 -10.95 -2.30
C ASP A 108 11.11 -9.91 -3.35
N CYS A 109 10.13 -9.25 -3.98
CA CYS A 109 10.39 -8.21 -4.99
C CYS A 109 10.89 -6.92 -4.37
N VAL A 110 11.64 -6.13 -5.15
CA VAL A 110 12.09 -4.77 -4.76
C VAL A 110 11.00 -3.76 -5.12
N PRO A 111 10.41 -3.05 -4.14
CA PRO A 111 9.47 -1.97 -4.43
C PRO A 111 10.22 -0.70 -4.86
N LEU A 112 9.68 -0.01 -5.85
CA LEU A 112 10.19 1.27 -6.34
C LEU A 112 9.19 2.40 -6.05
N LEU A 113 9.73 3.59 -5.76
CA LEU A 113 8.99 4.84 -5.60
C LEU A 113 9.57 5.92 -6.51
#